data_a272a0e3ce95952e14b99ba7f49e0723
#
_entry.id   a272a0e3ce95952e14b99ba7f49e0723
#
_cell.length_a   1.000
_cell.length_b   1.000
_cell.length_c   1.000
_cell.angle_alpha   90.00
_cell.angle_beta   90.00
_cell.angle_gamma   90.00
#
_symmetry.space_group_name_H-M   'P 1'
#
loop_
_entity.id
_entity.type
_entity.pdbx_description
1 polymer ?
#
loop_
_entity_poly.entity_id
_entity_poly.type
_entity_poly.pdbx_seq_one_letter_code
_entity_poly.pdbx_strand_id
1 'polypeptide(L)'
;YAILRLAIKGRKEVFRMNEQEKTTMNIIEPEGLSSCGADSGTWCGQALTRVLIGMTLTGLTLNVLCLNYILPAIGMVFLLVGLRALRRENAGFKGGYVIAIIRTFYITVWMILDTTIYADVLTGTTAAVVLTLFNLVIVLAQVVCLWSGLKALRQKAGFEAKCGAAAALIVWNAVLCALGVMNWSGWIVFGIIMIVLYIIIMRRLFALAGELDNAGCTITPVPVRVKDWQLVLSLAVLLAAGMACGYAFGGSYPMEWTPLDNSAQAEVQSTKAKLLELGFPEAVLNDLSAEDIASCEGATQILSRTEDKPVNDGREVTTQTGENSYQIDTVYDAKELRLTGVAVRVKQTDGTERWIIFHHFLWTQPMNYCGTEAVQLWPSGQSDWWPDGDATGRVLCERDGQTLTAAYHSLGTQDTFTTDFFGNSQSSINLTGAFSMPRGSENQRGYVCFPIQTAQEDTFVNSWVNYTHQNTWAQYPARTAGDSMWSSSAFKTVQFALQFDAAEGRMVY
;
A
#
# COMPACT_ATOMS: atom_id res chain seq x y z
N TYR A 1 -4.58 -20.30 14.83
CA TYR A 1 -4.28 -20.82 16.20
C TYR A 1 -4.61 -22.31 16.33
N ALA A 2 -5.77 -22.77 15.78
CA ALA A 2 -6.16 -24.19 15.83
C ALA A 2 -5.23 -25.10 15.02
N ILE A 3 -4.79 -24.68 13.84
CA ILE A 3 -3.90 -25.45 12.95
C ILE A 3 -2.49 -25.58 13.56
N LEU A 4 -1.99 -24.55 14.23
CA LEU A 4 -0.69 -24.59 14.94
C LEU A 4 -0.74 -25.52 16.16
N ARG A 5 -1.86 -25.55 16.89
CA ARG A 5 -2.07 -26.49 18.02
C ARG A 5 -2.16 -27.95 17.58
N LEU A 6 -2.78 -28.23 16.43
CA LEU A 6 -2.84 -29.59 15.86
C LEU A 6 -1.45 -30.09 15.41
N ALA A 7 -0.64 -29.23 14.80
CA ALA A 7 0.73 -29.58 14.40
C ALA A 7 1.64 -29.83 15.61
N ILE A 8 1.49 -29.06 16.70
CA ILE A 8 2.28 -29.22 17.94
C ILE A 8 1.81 -30.47 18.73
N LYS A 9 0.49 -30.78 18.73
CA LYS A 9 -0.05 -31.95 19.41
C LYS A 9 0.35 -33.25 18.71
N GLY A 10 0.32 -33.30 17.38
CA GLY A 10 0.81 -34.43 16.59
C GLY A 10 2.30 -34.71 16.81
N ARG A 11 3.12 -33.70 16.97
CA ARG A 11 4.57 -33.85 17.25
C ARG A 11 4.87 -34.41 18.64
N LYS A 12 4.04 -34.09 19.65
CA LYS A 12 4.22 -34.62 21.02
C LYS A 12 3.80 -36.10 21.13
N GLU A 13 2.82 -36.55 20.35
CA GLU A 13 2.41 -37.93 20.33
C GLU A 13 3.42 -38.83 19.59
N VAL A 14 3.96 -38.39 18.47
CA VAL A 14 5.03 -39.08 17.75
C VAL A 14 6.31 -39.19 18.59
N PHE A 15 6.63 -38.15 19.39
CA PHE A 15 7.79 -38.16 20.28
C PHE A 15 7.61 -39.09 21.49
N ARG A 16 6.38 -39.24 22.03
CA ARG A 16 6.07 -40.19 23.10
C ARG A 16 6.09 -41.64 22.66
N MET A 17 5.64 -41.95 21.43
CA MET A 17 5.73 -43.30 20.86
C MET A 17 7.19 -43.74 20.65
N ASN A 18 8.08 -42.81 20.21
CA ASN A 18 9.49 -43.13 20.01
C ASN A 18 10.27 -43.34 21.32
N GLU A 19 9.84 -42.77 22.46
CA GLU A 19 10.46 -43.02 23.77
C GLU A 19 10.02 -44.35 24.39
N GLN A 20 8.80 -44.83 24.10
CA GLN A 20 8.33 -46.15 24.56
C GLN A 20 8.98 -47.30 23.80
N GLU A 21 9.30 -47.14 22.51
CA GLU A 21 10.03 -48.18 21.74
C GLU A 21 11.52 -48.26 22.16
N LYS A 22 12.13 -47.18 22.63
CA LYS A 22 13.51 -47.24 23.11
C LYS A 22 13.71 -47.93 24.45
N THR A 23 12.68 -48.11 25.23
CA THR A 23 12.75 -48.78 26.56
C THR A 23 12.71 -50.28 26.51
N THR A 24 12.39 -50.89 25.33
CA THR A 24 12.23 -52.36 25.18
C THR A 24 13.35 -53.06 24.44
N MET A 25 14.41 -52.34 24.00
CA MET A 25 15.61 -52.92 23.37
C MET A 25 16.89 -52.63 24.12
N ASN A 26 17.00 -53.13 25.34
CA ASN A 26 18.28 -53.38 25.97
C ASN A 26 18.52 -54.88 25.94
N ILE A 27 19.37 -55.33 25.04
CA ILE A 27 20.23 -56.55 25.18
C ILE A 27 21.24 -56.56 23.99
N ILE A 28 22.53 -56.68 24.38
CA ILE A 28 23.72 -57.05 23.60
C ILE A 28 24.48 -55.88 22.94
N GLU A 29 25.46 -55.37 23.68
CA GLU A 29 26.69 -54.79 23.11
C GLU A 29 27.60 -55.89 22.58
N PRO A 30 28.21 -55.74 21.40
CA PRO A 30 29.55 -56.23 21.14
C PRO A 30 30.54 -55.07 21.16
N GLU A 31 31.55 -55.27 22.04
CA GLU A 31 32.72 -54.44 22.10
C GLU A 31 33.49 -54.40 20.78
N GLY A 32 33.90 -53.19 20.41
CA GLY A 32 35.03 -52.94 19.53
C GLY A 32 34.67 -52.62 18.08
N LEU A 33 34.40 -51.33 17.83
CA LEU A 33 34.92 -50.68 16.60
C LEU A 33 35.11 -49.16 16.84
N SER A 34 36.36 -48.76 16.59
CA SER A 34 36.89 -47.42 16.62
C SER A 34 35.95 -46.34 16.07
N SER A 35 35.89 -45.23 16.79
CA SER A 35 35.28 -43.95 16.41
C SER A 35 35.76 -43.44 15.04
N CYS A 36 35.05 -43.83 14.00
CA CYS A 36 35.05 -43.07 12.74
C CYS A 36 33.98 -42.00 12.82
N GLY A 37 34.37 -40.73 12.68
CA GLY A 37 33.47 -39.59 12.74
C GLY A 37 32.26 -39.80 11.85
N ALA A 38 31.10 -39.95 12.47
CA ALA A 38 29.81 -40.00 11.77
C ALA A 38 29.57 -38.62 11.14
N ASP A 39 29.97 -38.46 9.89
CA ASP A 39 29.42 -37.45 8.99
C ASP A 39 27.89 -37.61 9.01
N SER A 40 27.21 -36.75 9.73
CA SER A 40 25.75 -36.73 9.81
C SER A 40 25.19 -36.41 8.41
N GLY A 41 24.97 -37.45 7.61
CA GLY A 41 24.30 -37.33 6.32
C GLY A 41 23.02 -36.57 6.49
N THR A 42 22.86 -35.48 5.78
CA THR A 42 21.63 -34.70 5.85
C THR A 42 20.51 -35.52 5.24
N TRP A 43 19.48 -35.82 6.04
CA TRP A 43 18.32 -36.62 5.60
C TRP A 43 17.55 -35.88 4.50
N CYS A 44 17.22 -36.56 3.43
CA CYS A 44 16.50 -36.02 2.28
C CYS A 44 15.13 -35.46 2.67
N GLY A 45 14.42 -36.14 3.56
CA GLY A 45 13.10 -35.73 4.03
C GLY A 45 13.12 -34.38 4.77
N GLN A 46 14.16 -34.06 5.54
CA GLN A 46 14.26 -32.77 6.20
C GLN A 46 14.44 -31.62 5.20
N ALA A 47 15.28 -31.78 4.18
CA ALA A 47 15.48 -30.77 3.16
C ALA A 47 14.19 -30.56 2.33
N LEU A 48 13.52 -31.65 1.96
CA LEU A 48 12.27 -31.60 1.23
C LEU A 48 11.12 -30.99 2.06
N THR A 49 11.04 -31.32 3.34
CA THR A 49 10.08 -30.71 4.27
C THR A 49 10.26 -29.18 4.35
N ARG A 50 11.48 -28.66 4.38
CA ARG A 50 11.74 -27.22 4.31
C ARG A 50 11.22 -26.62 3.01
N VAL A 51 11.44 -27.26 1.86
CA VAL A 51 10.90 -26.83 0.56
C VAL A 51 9.38 -26.77 0.60
N LEU A 52 8.72 -27.82 1.12
CA LEU A 52 7.26 -27.88 1.20
C LEU A 52 6.67 -26.83 2.15
N ILE A 53 7.30 -26.61 3.31
CA ILE A 53 6.92 -25.51 4.21
C ILE A 53 7.02 -24.17 3.48
N GLY A 54 8.14 -23.93 2.79
CA GLY A 54 8.34 -22.72 1.99
C GLY A 54 7.24 -22.52 0.95
N MET A 55 6.89 -23.58 0.22
CA MET A 55 5.80 -23.54 -0.76
C MET A 55 4.44 -23.29 -0.12
N THR A 56 4.16 -23.91 1.03
CA THR A 56 2.90 -23.68 1.76
C THR A 56 2.76 -22.21 2.18
N LEU A 57 3.81 -21.63 2.74
CA LEU A 57 3.81 -20.24 3.21
C LEU A 57 3.74 -19.22 2.05
N THR A 58 4.31 -19.56 0.89
CA THR A 58 4.24 -18.70 -0.29
C THR A 58 2.96 -18.90 -1.12
N GLY A 59 2.24 -20.01 -0.95
CA GLY A 59 1.04 -20.33 -1.70
C GLY A 59 -0.26 -19.92 -1.00
N LEU A 60 -0.25 -19.69 0.32
CA LEU A 60 -1.38 -19.22 1.10
C LEU A 60 -1.17 -17.76 1.48
N THR A 61 -1.92 -16.86 0.86
CA THR A 61 -1.95 -15.44 1.21
C THR A 61 -3.13 -15.15 2.12
N LEU A 62 -2.86 -14.54 3.27
CA LEU A 62 -3.87 -14.10 4.23
C LEU A 62 -3.78 -12.57 4.37
N ASN A 63 -4.80 -11.86 3.92
CA ASN A 63 -4.86 -10.39 3.96
C ASN A 63 -5.26 -9.88 5.36
N VAL A 64 -4.59 -10.38 6.40
CA VAL A 64 -4.80 -9.98 7.79
C VAL A 64 -3.44 -9.69 8.41
N LEU A 65 -3.30 -8.56 9.11
CA LEU A 65 -2.09 -8.20 9.87
C LEU A 65 -0.77 -8.32 9.06
N CYS A 66 -0.78 -7.92 7.81
CA CYS A 66 0.37 -8.00 6.88
C CYS A 66 0.91 -9.43 6.65
N LEU A 67 0.14 -10.48 6.98
CA LEU A 67 0.54 -11.88 6.77
C LEU A 67 0.75 -12.21 5.29
N ASN A 68 0.09 -11.49 4.37
CA ASN A 68 0.31 -11.58 2.93
C ASN A 68 1.73 -11.20 2.49
N TYR A 69 2.50 -10.51 3.32
CA TYR A 69 3.91 -10.16 3.12
C TYR A 69 4.84 -11.03 3.97
N ILE A 70 4.52 -11.19 5.24
CA ILE A 70 5.36 -11.92 6.20
C ILE A 70 5.46 -13.41 5.84
N LEU A 71 4.35 -14.06 5.52
CA LEU A 71 4.34 -15.50 5.20
C LEU A 71 5.15 -15.81 3.93
N PRO A 72 4.99 -15.09 2.80
CA PRO A 72 5.85 -15.29 1.63
C PRO A 72 7.32 -15.03 1.90
N ALA A 73 7.68 -14.00 2.66
CA ALA A 73 9.07 -13.70 3.00
C ALA A 73 9.72 -14.85 3.78
N ILE A 74 9.06 -15.34 4.83
CA ILE A 74 9.53 -16.51 5.59
C ILE A 74 9.53 -17.75 4.70
N GLY A 75 8.49 -17.95 3.88
CA GLY A 75 8.37 -19.07 2.96
C GLY A 75 9.52 -19.12 1.96
N MET A 76 9.95 -17.99 1.43
CA MET A 76 11.09 -17.92 0.50
C MET A 76 12.41 -18.32 1.17
N VAL A 77 12.61 -17.97 2.44
CA VAL A 77 13.79 -18.41 3.21
C VAL A 77 13.80 -19.94 3.32
N PHE A 78 12.67 -20.56 3.72
CA PHE A 78 12.58 -22.02 3.81
C PHE A 78 12.79 -22.70 2.45
N LEU A 79 12.20 -22.15 1.38
CA LEU A 79 12.33 -22.65 0.03
C LEU A 79 13.78 -22.59 -0.45
N LEU A 80 14.46 -21.45 -0.23
CA LEU A 80 15.83 -21.23 -0.62
C LEU A 80 16.80 -22.16 0.11
N VAL A 81 16.66 -22.29 1.43
CA VAL A 81 17.51 -23.17 2.26
C VAL A 81 17.29 -24.65 1.91
N GLY A 82 16.03 -25.05 1.74
CA GLY A 82 15.68 -26.44 1.37
C GLY A 82 16.21 -26.83 -0.01
N LEU A 83 16.01 -26.00 -1.03
CA LEU A 83 16.51 -26.22 -2.39
C LEU A 83 18.03 -26.12 -2.49
N ARG A 84 18.66 -25.26 -1.67
CA ARG A 84 20.11 -25.19 -1.55
C ARG A 84 20.72 -26.54 -1.15
N ALA A 85 20.09 -27.25 -0.23
CA ALA A 85 20.53 -28.58 0.18
C ALA A 85 20.35 -29.63 -0.93
N LEU A 86 19.23 -29.54 -1.70
CA LEU A 86 18.87 -30.50 -2.74
C LEU A 86 19.49 -30.23 -4.12
N ARG A 87 20.13 -29.07 -4.34
CA ARG A 87 20.55 -28.59 -5.67
C ARG A 87 21.53 -29.50 -6.42
N ARG A 88 22.24 -30.40 -5.77
CA ARG A 88 23.19 -31.34 -6.38
C ARG A 88 22.60 -32.69 -6.72
N GLU A 89 21.40 -32.99 -6.22
CA GLU A 89 20.78 -34.30 -6.44
C GLU A 89 20.32 -34.52 -7.89
N ASN A 90 19.80 -33.46 -8.51
CA ASN A 90 19.38 -33.52 -9.92
C ASN A 90 19.17 -32.12 -10.53
N ALA A 91 18.97 -32.10 -11.87
CA ALA A 91 18.77 -30.87 -12.62
C ALA A 91 17.49 -30.10 -12.20
N GLY A 92 16.41 -30.83 -11.81
CA GLY A 92 15.16 -30.21 -11.34
C GLY A 92 15.36 -29.37 -10.09
N PHE A 93 16.01 -29.92 -9.06
CA PHE A 93 16.31 -29.15 -7.84
C PHE A 93 17.34 -28.04 -8.07
N LYS A 94 18.30 -28.25 -8.97
CA LYS A 94 19.24 -27.18 -9.37
C LYS A 94 18.51 -26.00 -10.03
N GLY A 95 17.62 -26.29 -10.98
CA GLY A 95 16.76 -25.26 -11.61
C GLY A 95 15.86 -24.58 -10.60
N GLY A 96 15.19 -25.38 -9.74
CA GLY A 96 14.35 -24.85 -8.65
C GLY A 96 15.10 -23.90 -7.69
N TYR A 97 16.37 -24.21 -7.37
CA TYR A 97 17.21 -23.33 -6.54
C TYR A 97 17.49 -21.98 -7.22
N VAL A 98 17.82 -21.97 -8.52
CA VAL A 98 18.03 -20.73 -9.29
C VAL A 98 16.76 -19.89 -9.32
N ILE A 99 15.61 -20.52 -9.58
CA ILE A 99 14.32 -19.85 -9.57
C ILE A 99 13.99 -19.29 -8.17
N ALA A 100 14.30 -20.03 -7.10
CA ALA A 100 14.09 -19.56 -5.73
C ALA A 100 14.92 -18.30 -5.43
N ILE A 101 16.17 -18.19 -5.94
CA ILE A 101 16.97 -16.97 -5.82
C ILE A 101 16.28 -15.80 -6.51
N ILE A 102 15.83 -16.00 -7.76
CA ILE A 102 15.14 -14.93 -8.55
C ILE A 102 13.86 -14.49 -7.82
N ARG A 103 13.06 -15.43 -7.32
CA ARG A 103 11.84 -15.12 -6.55
C ARG A 103 12.12 -14.40 -5.25
N THR A 104 13.18 -14.79 -4.52
CA THR A 104 13.58 -14.10 -3.30
C THR A 104 13.94 -12.65 -3.59
N PHE A 105 14.73 -12.42 -4.64
CA PHE A 105 15.06 -11.06 -5.08
C PHE A 105 13.79 -10.28 -5.46
N TYR A 106 12.91 -10.87 -6.28
CA TYR A 106 11.65 -10.25 -6.69
C TYR A 106 10.79 -9.82 -5.50
N ILE A 107 10.54 -10.73 -4.54
CA ILE A 107 9.73 -10.44 -3.35
C ILE A 107 10.42 -9.37 -2.48
N THR A 108 11.75 -9.43 -2.32
CA THR A 108 12.49 -8.43 -1.54
C THR A 108 12.36 -7.04 -2.16
N VAL A 109 12.50 -6.92 -3.47
CA VAL A 109 12.33 -5.64 -4.19
C VAL A 109 10.91 -5.10 -4.01
N TRP A 110 9.88 -5.95 -4.17
CA TRP A 110 8.50 -5.53 -3.96
C TRP A 110 8.22 -5.09 -2.52
N MET A 111 8.72 -5.83 -1.53
CA MET A 111 8.57 -5.44 -0.12
C MET A 111 9.24 -4.11 0.20
N ILE A 112 10.37 -3.80 -0.43
CA ILE A 112 11.02 -2.49 -0.29
C ILE A 112 10.20 -1.41 -1.03
N LEU A 113 9.74 -1.69 -2.23
CA LEU A 113 8.94 -0.76 -3.01
C LEU A 113 7.63 -0.40 -2.30
N ASP A 114 6.99 -1.36 -1.65
CA ASP A 114 5.78 -1.17 -0.84
C ASP A 114 6.00 -0.28 0.41
N THR A 115 7.24 0.09 0.73
CA THR A 115 7.53 1.13 1.74
C THR A 115 7.59 2.54 1.14
N THR A 116 7.36 2.67 -0.16
CA THR A 116 7.41 3.93 -0.89
C THR A 116 6.08 4.24 -1.56
N ILE A 117 5.81 5.52 -1.81
CA ILE A 117 4.63 5.95 -2.57
C ILE A 117 4.70 5.54 -4.06
N TYR A 118 5.86 5.10 -4.55
CA TYR A 118 6.05 4.71 -5.95
C TYR A 118 5.45 3.33 -6.29
N ALA A 119 5.09 2.53 -5.28
CA ALA A 119 4.40 1.26 -5.50
C ALA A 119 3.07 1.47 -6.26
N ASP A 120 2.29 2.46 -5.85
CA ASP A 120 0.99 2.78 -6.47
C ASP A 120 1.16 3.35 -7.88
N VAL A 121 2.16 4.20 -8.11
CA VAL A 121 2.48 4.72 -9.45
C VAL A 121 2.78 3.59 -10.43
N LEU A 122 3.44 2.52 -9.94
CA LEU A 122 3.78 1.36 -10.78
C LEU A 122 2.55 0.51 -11.09
N THR A 123 1.57 0.39 -10.18
CA THR A 123 0.44 -0.57 -10.31
C THR A 123 -0.44 -0.35 -11.54
N GLY A 124 -0.61 0.88 -12.02
CA GLY A 124 -1.38 1.21 -13.22
C GLY A 124 -0.63 1.07 -14.55
N THR A 125 0.64 0.67 -14.53
CA THR A 125 1.50 0.69 -15.72
C THR A 125 1.56 -0.65 -16.46
N THR A 126 1.91 -0.60 -17.76
CA THR A 126 2.26 -1.80 -18.54
C THR A 126 3.40 -2.61 -17.90
N ALA A 127 4.33 -1.92 -17.20
CA ALA A 127 5.41 -2.58 -16.49
C ALA A 127 4.91 -3.48 -15.37
N ALA A 128 3.89 -3.07 -14.61
CA ALA A 128 3.28 -3.90 -13.58
C ALA A 128 2.64 -5.15 -14.15
N VAL A 129 1.95 -5.05 -15.29
CA VAL A 129 1.38 -6.22 -15.99
C VAL A 129 2.47 -7.20 -16.38
N VAL A 130 3.57 -6.70 -16.98
CA VAL A 130 4.72 -7.54 -17.39
C VAL A 130 5.35 -8.22 -16.16
N LEU A 131 5.55 -7.49 -15.06
CA LEU A 131 6.12 -8.04 -13.82
C LEU A 131 5.20 -9.09 -13.18
N THR A 132 3.90 -8.89 -13.24
CA THR A 132 2.90 -9.86 -12.77
C THR A 132 2.94 -11.13 -13.59
N LEU A 133 2.93 -11.04 -14.93
CA LEU A 133 3.05 -12.19 -15.82
C LEU A 133 4.39 -12.92 -15.63
N PHE A 134 5.48 -12.18 -15.47
CA PHE A 134 6.78 -12.76 -15.13
C PHE A 134 6.75 -13.57 -13.84
N ASN A 135 6.14 -13.01 -12.78
CA ASN A 135 5.98 -13.73 -11.51
C ASN A 135 5.15 -15.01 -11.66
N LEU A 136 4.05 -14.98 -12.43
CA LEU A 136 3.23 -16.18 -12.69
C LEU A 136 4.05 -17.26 -13.39
N VAL A 137 4.82 -16.91 -14.41
CA VAL A 137 5.70 -17.85 -15.13
C VAL A 137 6.74 -18.44 -14.17
N ILE A 138 7.37 -17.65 -13.33
CA ILE A 138 8.37 -18.10 -12.36
C ILE A 138 7.75 -19.05 -11.32
N VAL A 139 6.53 -18.77 -10.84
CA VAL A 139 5.81 -19.67 -9.90
C VAL A 139 5.56 -21.02 -10.55
N LEU A 140 5.04 -21.06 -11.78
CA LEU A 140 4.81 -22.30 -12.53
C LEU A 140 6.12 -23.07 -12.77
N ALA A 141 7.18 -22.37 -13.19
CA ALA A 141 8.50 -22.98 -13.38
C ALA A 141 9.07 -23.56 -12.10
N GLN A 142 8.85 -22.91 -10.95
CA GLN A 142 9.24 -23.43 -9.63
C GLN A 142 8.58 -24.78 -9.32
N VAL A 143 7.27 -24.89 -9.57
CA VAL A 143 6.51 -26.12 -9.32
C VAL A 143 6.91 -27.24 -10.30
N VAL A 144 7.14 -26.90 -11.59
CA VAL A 144 7.64 -27.86 -12.58
C VAL A 144 9.02 -28.39 -12.20
N CYS A 145 9.93 -27.53 -11.75
CA CYS A 145 11.24 -27.92 -11.25
C CYS A 145 11.14 -28.84 -10.03
N LEU A 146 10.24 -28.56 -9.08
CA LEU A 146 9.96 -29.42 -7.96
C LEU A 146 9.46 -30.80 -8.41
N TRP A 147 8.46 -30.83 -9.32
CA TRP A 147 7.93 -32.08 -9.87
C TRP A 147 9.01 -32.94 -10.54
N SER A 148 9.83 -32.32 -11.39
CA SER A 148 10.91 -33.03 -12.09
C SER A 148 11.99 -33.52 -11.10
N GLY A 149 12.33 -32.72 -10.09
CA GLY A 149 13.24 -33.05 -9.02
C GLY A 149 12.77 -34.24 -8.16
N LEU A 150 11.49 -34.21 -7.77
CA LEU A 150 10.85 -35.30 -7.00
C LEU A 150 10.76 -36.61 -7.81
N LYS A 151 10.44 -36.49 -9.10
CA LYS A 151 10.41 -37.69 -9.99
C LYS A 151 11.76 -38.36 -10.04
N ALA A 152 12.84 -37.61 -10.28
CA ALA A 152 14.19 -38.16 -10.31
C ALA A 152 14.63 -38.72 -8.95
N LEU A 153 14.24 -38.09 -7.84
CA LEU A 153 14.59 -38.55 -6.50
C LEU A 153 13.88 -39.86 -6.15
N ARG A 154 12.61 -40.02 -6.51
CA ARG A 154 11.86 -41.28 -6.34
C ARG A 154 12.49 -42.42 -7.12
N GLN A 155 12.90 -42.19 -8.36
CA GLN A 155 13.61 -43.19 -9.18
C GLN A 155 14.93 -43.62 -8.53
N LYS A 156 15.68 -42.65 -7.96
CA LYS A 156 16.95 -42.92 -7.23
C LYS A 156 16.69 -43.77 -5.98
N ALA A 157 15.56 -43.58 -5.30
CA ALA A 157 15.15 -44.34 -4.13
C ALA A 157 14.50 -45.70 -4.46
N GLY A 158 14.42 -46.10 -5.73
CA GLY A 158 13.83 -47.37 -6.16
C GLY A 158 12.29 -47.41 -6.24
N PHE A 159 11.63 -46.26 -6.12
CA PHE A 159 10.17 -46.16 -6.27
C PHE A 159 9.75 -45.87 -7.70
N GLU A 160 8.49 -46.17 -8.05
CA GLU A 160 7.93 -45.71 -9.33
C GLU A 160 8.07 -44.20 -9.50
N ALA A 161 8.39 -43.77 -10.73
CA ALA A 161 8.60 -42.35 -11.09
C ALA A 161 7.29 -41.54 -11.15
N LYS A 162 6.23 -41.98 -10.46
CA LYS A 162 4.93 -41.30 -10.43
C LYS A 162 4.87 -40.32 -9.25
N CYS A 163 4.77 -39.01 -9.55
CA CYS A 163 4.58 -37.95 -8.57
C CYS A 163 3.26 -37.20 -8.83
N GLY A 164 2.12 -37.93 -8.66
CA GLY A 164 0.78 -37.41 -8.95
C GLY A 164 0.45 -36.10 -8.13
N ALA A 165 0.86 -36.05 -6.86
CA ALA A 165 0.62 -34.88 -6.03
C ALA A 165 1.37 -33.62 -6.55
N ALA A 166 2.61 -33.77 -7.01
CA ALA A 166 3.35 -32.66 -7.58
C ALA A 166 2.79 -32.23 -8.96
N ALA A 167 2.31 -33.20 -9.78
CA ALA A 167 1.60 -32.88 -11.02
C ALA A 167 0.27 -32.15 -10.74
N ALA A 168 -0.49 -32.60 -9.73
CA ALA A 168 -1.70 -31.89 -9.30
C ALA A 168 -1.41 -30.44 -8.83
N LEU A 169 -0.26 -30.19 -8.20
CA LEU A 169 0.16 -28.86 -7.79
C LEU A 169 0.45 -27.96 -9.00
N ILE A 170 1.00 -28.50 -10.09
CA ILE A 170 1.19 -27.76 -11.37
C ILE A 170 -0.17 -27.33 -11.91
N VAL A 171 -1.12 -28.26 -12.02
CA VAL A 171 -2.47 -27.97 -12.53
C VAL A 171 -3.16 -26.92 -11.65
N TRP A 172 -3.07 -27.07 -10.32
CA TRP A 172 -3.65 -26.12 -9.37
C TRP A 172 -3.09 -24.71 -9.56
N ASN A 173 -1.76 -24.56 -9.67
CA ASN A 173 -1.14 -23.24 -9.95
C ASN A 173 -1.53 -22.71 -11.33
N ALA A 174 -1.60 -23.55 -12.37
CA ALA A 174 -2.01 -23.11 -13.71
C ALA A 174 -3.46 -22.58 -13.71
N VAL A 175 -4.37 -23.23 -12.98
CA VAL A 175 -5.74 -22.74 -12.80
C VAL A 175 -5.77 -21.41 -12.08
N LEU A 176 -5.01 -21.24 -10.99
CA LEU A 176 -4.93 -19.94 -10.29
C LEU A 176 -4.38 -18.83 -11.19
N CYS A 177 -3.33 -19.13 -11.97
CA CYS A 177 -2.77 -18.18 -12.92
C CYS A 177 -3.80 -17.76 -13.98
N ALA A 178 -4.55 -18.70 -14.54
CA ALA A 178 -5.60 -18.42 -15.51
C ALA A 178 -6.71 -17.55 -14.92
N LEU A 179 -7.16 -17.84 -13.70
CA LEU A 179 -8.18 -17.06 -13.00
C LEU A 179 -7.68 -15.64 -12.70
N GLY A 180 -6.41 -15.49 -12.30
CA GLY A 180 -5.80 -14.18 -12.04
C GLY A 180 -5.71 -13.34 -13.32
N VAL A 181 -5.34 -13.92 -14.46
CA VAL A 181 -5.30 -13.21 -15.74
C VAL A 181 -6.70 -12.82 -16.23
N MET A 182 -7.71 -13.66 -15.96
CA MET A 182 -9.10 -13.38 -16.34
C MET A 182 -9.78 -12.38 -15.40
N ASN A 183 -9.10 -11.91 -14.36
CA ASN A 183 -9.65 -11.04 -13.31
C ASN A 183 -10.99 -11.57 -12.73
N TRP A 184 -11.08 -12.90 -12.60
CA TRP A 184 -12.31 -13.56 -12.17
C TRP A 184 -12.47 -13.49 -10.65
N SER A 185 -13.39 -12.67 -10.19
CA SER A 185 -13.83 -12.56 -8.80
C SER A 185 -14.91 -13.62 -8.49
N GLY A 186 -14.49 -14.89 -8.51
CA GLY A 186 -15.41 -16.01 -8.33
C GLY A 186 -15.99 -16.14 -6.93
N TRP A 187 -17.04 -16.93 -6.82
CA TRP A 187 -17.78 -17.17 -5.59
C TRP A 187 -16.88 -17.67 -4.47
N ILE A 188 -17.13 -17.25 -3.25
CA ILE A 188 -16.43 -17.66 -2.02
C ILE A 188 -16.32 -19.20 -1.92
N VAL A 189 -17.37 -19.92 -2.34
CA VAL A 189 -17.40 -21.39 -2.36
C VAL A 189 -16.28 -21.98 -3.21
N PHE A 190 -16.02 -21.42 -4.40
CA PHE A 190 -14.93 -21.89 -5.26
C PHE A 190 -13.56 -21.64 -4.60
N GLY A 191 -13.37 -20.48 -3.97
CA GLY A 191 -12.15 -20.20 -3.21
C GLY A 191 -11.91 -21.21 -2.09
N ILE A 192 -12.94 -21.56 -1.33
CA ILE A 192 -12.86 -22.59 -0.29
C ILE A 192 -12.46 -23.96 -0.89
N ILE A 193 -13.07 -24.36 -2.01
CA ILE A 193 -12.73 -25.59 -2.71
C ILE A 193 -11.25 -25.59 -3.11
N MET A 194 -10.75 -24.50 -3.70
CA MET A 194 -9.35 -24.39 -4.11
C MET A 194 -8.39 -24.48 -2.92
N ILE A 195 -8.73 -23.90 -1.76
CA ILE A 195 -7.94 -24.03 -0.53
C ILE A 195 -7.94 -25.47 -0.02
N VAL A 196 -9.09 -26.15 0.00
CA VAL A 196 -9.19 -27.55 0.44
C VAL A 196 -8.36 -28.46 -0.47
N LEU A 197 -8.45 -28.29 -1.78
CA LEU A 197 -7.64 -29.04 -2.75
C LEU A 197 -6.14 -28.80 -2.52
N TYR A 198 -5.74 -27.57 -2.28
CA TYR A 198 -4.35 -27.23 -1.96
C TYR A 198 -3.85 -27.96 -0.71
N ILE A 199 -4.65 -27.96 0.37
CA ILE A 199 -4.31 -28.65 1.61
C ILE A 199 -4.15 -30.16 1.36
N ILE A 200 -5.04 -30.79 0.58
CA ILE A 200 -4.96 -32.21 0.23
C ILE A 200 -3.68 -32.51 -0.56
N ILE A 201 -3.34 -31.66 -1.56
CA ILE A 201 -2.13 -31.81 -2.37
C ILE A 201 -0.88 -31.71 -1.47
N MET A 202 -0.82 -30.68 -0.61
CA MET A 202 0.32 -30.46 0.27
C MET A 202 0.48 -31.61 1.29
N ARG A 203 -0.61 -32.12 1.88
CA ARG A 203 -0.55 -33.31 2.78
C ARG A 203 0.05 -34.52 2.08
N ARG A 204 -0.32 -34.79 0.82
CA ARG A 204 0.25 -35.87 0.02
C ARG A 204 1.73 -35.66 -0.28
N LEU A 205 2.17 -34.41 -0.51
CA LEU A 205 3.58 -34.10 -0.72
C LEU A 205 4.40 -34.26 0.56
N PHE A 206 3.86 -33.88 1.72
CA PHE A 206 4.51 -34.11 3.01
C PHE A 206 4.59 -35.63 3.34
N ALA A 207 3.56 -36.43 3.02
CA ALA A 207 3.60 -37.86 3.18
C ALA A 207 4.72 -38.47 2.29
N LEU A 208 4.84 -38.02 1.04
CA LEU A 208 5.91 -38.45 0.13
C LEU A 208 7.31 -38.10 0.67
N ALA A 209 7.46 -36.97 1.32
CA ALA A 209 8.73 -36.61 1.98
C ALA A 209 9.06 -37.59 3.12
N GLY A 210 8.05 -38.00 3.90
CA GLY A 210 8.20 -39.02 4.94
C GLY A 210 8.51 -40.42 4.38
N GLU A 211 7.89 -40.82 3.26
CA GLU A 211 8.21 -42.08 2.57
C GLU A 211 9.69 -42.16 2.15
N LEU A 212 10.21 -41.05 1.58
CA LEU A 212 11.61 -40.97 1.18
C LEU A 212 12.57 -41.01 2.36
N ASP A 213 12.18 -40.41 3.49
CA ASP A 213 12.97 -40.42 4.72
C ASP A 213 13.03 -41.83 5.32
N ASN A 214 11.89 -42.50 5.41
CA ASN A 214 11.77 -43.89 5.88
C ASN A 214 12.51 -44.90 4.98
N ALA A 215 12.64 -44.60 3.69
CA ALA A 215 13.44 -45.40 2.76
C ALA A 215 14.98 -45.17 2.92
N GLY A 216 15.42 -44.37 3.88
CA GLY A 216 16.83 -44.09 4.12
C GLY A 216 17.50 -43.23 3.01
N CYS A 217 16.73 -42.46 2.26
CA CYS A 217 17.27 -41.62 1.20
C CYS A 217 18.15 -40.51 1.79
N THR A 218 19.46 -40.58 1.54
CA THR A 218 20.43 -39.56 1.93
C THR A 218 20.78 -38.69 0.75
N ILE A 219 21.06 -37.42 1.03
CA ILE A 219 21.49 -36.43 0.01
C ILE A 219 22.99 -36.20 0.11
N THR A 220 23.60 -35.91 -1.04
CA THR A 220 25.02 -35.60 -1.13
C THR A 220 25.30 -34.27 -0.41
N PRO A 221 26.15 -34.23 0.60
CA PRO A 221 26.46 -32.99 1.30
C PRO A 221 26.98 -31.93 0.33
N VAL A 222 26.38 -30.73 0.40
CA VAL A 222 26.81 -29.62 -0.43
C VAL A 222 27.81 -28.78 0.36
N PRO A 223 29.08 -28.65 -0.08
CA PRO A 223 30.01 -27.77 0.57
C PRO A 223 29.50 -26.31 0.45
N VAL A 224 29.25 -25.69 1.58
CA VAL A 224 28.71 -24.33 1.65
C VAL A 224 29.77 -23.41 2.27
N ARG A 225 30.13 -22.33 1.57
CA ARG A 225 31.03 -21.28 2.11
C ARG A 225 30.30 -20.41 3.15
N VAL A 226 28.98 -20.23 2.99
CA VAL A 226 28.12 -19.42 3.86
C VAL A 226 27.16 -20.35 4.58
N LYS A 227 27.09 -20.33 5.89
CA LYS A 227 26.16 -21.13 6.69
C LYS A 227 24.71 -20.63 6.46
N ASP A 228 23.71 -21.50 6.64
CA ASP A 228 22.30 -21.14 6.40
C ASP A 228 21.85 -19.96 7.26
N TRP A 229 22.24 -19.89 8.54
CA TRP A 229 21.92 -18.76 9.40
C TRP A 229 22.53 -17.43 8.92
N GLN A 230 23.74 -17.46 8.34
CA GLN A 230 24.37 -16.26 7.77
C GLN A 230 23.62 -15.77 6.53
N LEU A 231 23.15 -16.70 5.69
CA LEU A 231 22.30 -16.37 4.54
C LEU A 231 21.00 -15.71 5.00
N VAL A 232 20.31 -16.30 5.98
CA VAL A 232 19.05 -15.79 6.52
C VAL A 232 19.28 -14.41 7.14
N LEU A 233 20.31 -14.25 7.95
CA LEU A 233 20.64 -12.97 8.57
C LEU A 233 20.97 -11.90 7.53
N SER A 234 21.75 -12.23 6.50
CA SER A 234 22.08 -11.27 5.44
C SER A 234 20.85 -10.82 4.65
N LEU A 235 19.91 -11.72 4.35
CA LEU A 235 18.64 -11.38 3.71
C LEU A 235 17.77 -10.50 4.61
N ALA A 236 17.69 -10.82 5.91
CA ALA A 236 16.93 -10.02 6.88
C ALA A 236 17.50 -8.60 7.03
N VAL A 237 18.83 -8.48 7.12
CA VAL A 237 19.51 -7.18 7.21
C VAL A 237 19.32 -6.38 5.93
N LEU A 238 19.45 -7.02 4.74
CA LEU A 238 19.23 -6.37 3.46
C LEU A 238 17.79 -5.84 3.33
N LEU A 239 16.81 -6.66 3.69
CA LEU A 239 15.41 -6.27 3.68
C LEU A 239 15.14 -5.11 4.64
N ALA A 240 15.60 -5.23 5.90
CA ALA A 240 15.40 -4.18 6.90
C ALA A 240 16.05 -2.85 6.50
N ALA A 241 17.29 -2.89 5.99
CA ALA A 241 17.99 -1.70 5.50
C ALA A 241 17.26 -1.10 4.27
N GLY A 242 16.86 -1.95 3.32
CA GLY A 242 16.11 -1.51 2.14
C GLY A 242 14.78 -0.85 2.51
N MET A 243 14.00 -1.44 3.42
CA MET A 243 12.74 -0.88 3.91
C MET A 243 12.97 0.45 4.65
N ALA A 244 14.00 0.54 5.49
CA ALA A 244 14.35 1.78 6.17
C ALA A 244 14.71 2.90 5.17
N CYS A 245 15.48 2.58 4.12
CA CYS A 245 15.77 3.52 3.04
C CYS A 245 14.47 3.92 2.27
N GLY A 246 13.59 2.96 1.99
CA GLY A 246 12.30 3.24 1.35
C GLY A 246 11.48 4.26 2.13
N TYR A 247 11.30 4.05 3.43
CA TYR A 247 10.58 5.01 4.29
C TYR A 247 11.30 6.36 4.42
N ALA A 248 12.64 6.38 4.44
CA ALA A 248 13.39 7.62 4.59
C ALA A 248 13.33 8.51 3.35
N PHE A 249 13.33 7.91 2.15
CA PHE A 249 13.49 8.63 0.88
C PHE A 249 12.29 8.48 -0.08
N GLY A 250 11.42 7.50 0.14
CA GLY A 250 10.30 7.21 -0.76
C GLY A 250 8.94 7.59 -0.19
N GLY A 251 8.85 8.30 0.94
CA GLY A 251 7.59 8.64 1.62
C GLY A 251 7.00 10.01 1.29
N SER A 252 7.56 10.74 0.34
CA SER A 252 7.09 12.07 -0.06
C SER A 252 7.19 12.27 -1.57
N TYR A 253 6.33 13.10 -2.13
CA TYR A 253 6.40 13.48 -3.54
C TYR A 253 7.64 14.33 -3.82
N PRO A 254 8.28 14.16 -4.98
CA PRO A 254 9.31 15.08 -5.43
C PRO A 254 8.66 16.42 -5.80
N MET A 255 9.09 17.49 -5.14
CA MET A 255 8.57 18.84 -5.34
C MET A 255 9.72 19.77 -5.75
N GLU A 256 9.47 20.64 -6.72
CA GLU A 256 10.42 21.65 -7.18
C GLU A 256 10.15 22.99 -6.46
N TRP A 257 10.80 23.18 -5.32
CA TRP A 257 10.66 24.39 -4.52
C TRP A 257 11.55 25.52 -5.02
N THR A 258 10.95 26.67 -5.30
CA THR A 258 11.65 27.88 -5.75
C THR A 258 11.29 29.08 -4.86
N PRO A 259 12.17 30.07 -4.69
CA PRO A 259 11.80 31.31 -4.05
C PRO A 259 10.62 31.99 -4.75
N LEU A 260 9.69 32.53 -3.95
CA LEU A 260 8.54 33.23 -4.48
C LEU A 260 8.95 34.47 -5.21
N ASP A 261 8.69 34.54 -6.51
CA ASP A 261 8.90 35.76 -7.32
C ASP A 261 7.60 36.56 -7.38
N ASN A 262 7.67 37.80 -6.89
CA ASN A 262 6.58 38.76 -6.89
C ASN A 262 6.65 39.77 -8.05
N SER A 263 7.59 39.65 -8.97
CA SER A 263 7.78 40.62 -10.05
C SER A 263 6.54 40.74 -10.97
N ALA A 264 5.90 39.61 -11.30
CA ALA A 264 4.69 39.57 -12.12
C ALA A 264 3.45 40.15 -11.43
N GLN A 265 3.45 40.32 -10.11
CA GLN A 265 2.31 40.90 -9.38
C GLN A 265 2.11 42.39 -9.66
N ALA A 266 3.11 43.10 -10.20
CA ALA A 266 2.98 44.51 -10.57
C ALA A 266 1.97 44.73 -11.70
N GLU A 267 1.83 43.76 -12.61
CA GLU A 267 0.92 43.81 -13.77
C GLU A 267 -0.54 43.68 -13.38
N VAL A 268 -0.82 42.94 -12.28
CA VAL A 268 -2.19 42.68 -11.80
C VAL A 268 -2.59 43.51 -10.59
N GLN A 269 -1.85 44.58 -10.29
CA GLN A 269 -2.06 45.40 -9.10
C GLN A 269 -3.45 46.05 -9.05
N SER A 270 -3.99 46.46 -10.20
CA SER A 270 -5.35 47.03 -10.30
C SER A 270 -6.42 46.02 -9.95
N THR A 271 -6.30 44.78 -10.46
CA THR A 271 -7.24 43.68 -10.16
C THR A 271 -7.11 43.29 -8.68
N LYS A 272 -5.89 43.24 -8.16
CA LYS A 272 -5.65 42.96 -6.74
C LYS A 272 -6.30 44.00 -5.82
N ALA A 273 -6.16 45.30 -6.15
CA ALA A 273 -6.81 46.35 -5.39
C ALA A 273 -8.33 46.25 -5.44
N LYS A 274 -8.90 45.92 -6.60
CA LYS A 274 -10.33 45.76 -6.76
C LYS A 274 -10.85 44.53 -5.96
N LEU A 275 -10.13 43.43 -5.95
CA LEU A 275 -10.49 42.23 -5.16
C LEU A 275 -10.48 42.55 -3.65
N LEU A 276 -9.50 43.34 -3.17
CA LEU A 276 -9.45 43.81 -1.76
C LEU A 276 -10.66 44.71 -1.44
N GLU A 277 -11.01 45.63 -2.33
CA GLU A 277 -12.17 46.53 -2.17
C GLU A 277 -13.48 45.73 -2.05
N LEU A 278 -13.59 44.60 -2.81
CA LEU A 278 -14.75 43.71 -2.79
C LEU A 278 -14.76 42.72 -1.61
N GLY A 279 -13.71 42.72 -0.77
CA GLY A 279 -13.63 41.93 0.45
C GLY A 279 -12.94 40.57 0.29
N PHE A 280 -12.08 40.41 -0.72
CA PHE A 280 -11.24 39.20 -0.82
C PHE A 280 -10.30 39.10 0.38
N PRO A 281 -10.18 37.95 1.07
CA PRO A 281 -9.28 37.82 2.21
C PRO A 281 -7.82 38.08 1.81
N GLU A 282 -7.20 39.12 2.40
CA GLU A 282 -5.88 39.59 2.02
C GLU A 282 -4.81 38.50 2.13
N ALA A 283 -4.86 37.68 3.18
CA ALA A 283 -3.91 36.58 3.38
C ALA A 283 -3.96 35.58 2.21
N VAL A 284 -5.14 35.25 1.74
CA VAL A 284 -5.32 34.34 0.58
C VAL A 284 -4.85 35.02 -0.70
N LEU A 285 -5.23 36.29 -0.90
CA LEU A 285 -4.90 37.04 -2.11
C LEU A 285 -3.38 37.20 -2.29
N ASN A 286 -2.62 37.30 -1.22
CA ASN A 286 -1.15 37.42 -1.26
C ASN A 286 -0.47 36.10 -1.69
N ASP A 287 -1.15 34.98 -1.54
CA ASP A 287 -0.65 33.67 -1.95
C ASP A 287 -0.99 33.32 -3.40
N LEU A 288 -1.91 34.06 -4.06
CA LEU A 288 -2.31 33.79 -5.44
C LEU A 288 -1.20 34.13 -6.45
N SER A 289 -1.13 33.36 -7.54
CA SER A 289 -0.30 33.70 -8.70
C SER A 289 -0.82 34.94 -9.42
N ALA A 290 0.03 35.61 -10.17
CA ALA A 290 -0.41 36.72 -11.03
C ALA A 290 -1.46 36.29 -12.04
N GLU A 291 -1.35 35.08 -12.54
CA GLU A 291 -2.26 34.47 -13.52
C GLU A 291 -3.65 34.24 -12.92
N ASP A 292 -3.73 33.71 -11.69
CA ASP A 292 -4.98 33.50 -10.98
C ASP A 292 -5.64 34.84 -10.56
N ILE A 293 -4.86 35.86 -10.21
CA ILE A 293 -5.36 37.19 -9.97
C ILE A 293 -5.91 37.81 -11.27
N ALA A 294 -5.19 37.68 -12.39
CA ALA A 294 -5.65 38.13 -13.70
C ALA A 294 -6.95 37.47 -14.16
N SER A 295 -7.14 36.20 -13.84
CA SER A 295 -8.41 35.48 -14.17
C SER A 295 -9.64 36.10 -13.50
N CYS A 296 -9.44 36.87 -12.42
CA CYS A 296 -10.47 37.61 -11.69
C CYS A 296 -10.69 39.04 -12.24
N GLU A 297 -10.09 39.42 -13.36
CA GLU A 297 -10.37 40.71 -14.00
C GLU A 297 -11.87 40.80 -14.32
N GLY A 298 -12.48 41.96 -14.03
CA GLY A 298 -13.94 42.13 -14.15
C GLY A 298 -14.72 41.60 -12.93
N ALA A 299 -14.08 41.34 -11.80
CA ALA A 299 -14.74 40.91 -10.57
C ALA A 299 -15.81 41.93 -10.11
N THR A 300 -17.00 41.41 -9.83
CA THR A 300 -18.17 42.21 -9.39
C THR A 300 -18.59 41.88 -7.96
N GLN A 301 -18.34 40.67 -7.48
CA GLN A 301 -18.75 40.21 -6.16
C GLN A 301 -17.80 39.16 -5.61
N ILE A 302 -17.64 39.12 -4.29
CA ILE A 302 -16.90 38.10 -3.58
C ILE A 302 -17.73 37.53 -2.43
N LEU A 303 -17.70 36.22 -2.32
CA LEU A 303 -18.24 35.47 -1.19
C LEU A 303 -17.09 34.69 -0.54
N SER A 304 -17.00 34.69 0.78
CA SER A 304 -15.94 33.94 1.47
C SER A 304 -16.42 33.34 2.78
N ARG A 305 -15.82 32.19 3.11
CA ARG A 305 -16.02 31.51 4.40
C ARG A 305 -14.68 30.97 4.88
N THR A 306 -14.42 31.12 6.16
CA THR A 306 -13.22 30.57 6.80
C THR A 306 -13.60 29.75 8.00
N GLU A 307 -12.91 28.61 8.20
CA GLU A 307 -13.11 27.72 9.33
C GLU A 307 -11.80 27.10 9.77
N ASP A 308 -11.53 27.10 11.08
CA ASP A 308 -10.37 26.42 11.67
C ASP A 308 -10.77 24.98 12.06
N LYS A 309 -10.01 24.01 11.60
CA LYS A 309 -10.25 22.57 11.79
C LYS A 309 -9.15 21.90 12.60
N PRO A 310 -9.48 20.98 13.52
CA PRO A 310 -8.49 20.16 14.18
C PRO A 310 -8.00 19.06 13.23
N VAL A 311 -6.69 18.85 13.19
CA VAL A 311 -6.04 17.74 12.48
C VAL A 311 -5.49 16.71 13.47
N ASN A 312 -5.41 17.04 14.77
CA ASN A 312 -5.07 16.14 15.85
C ASN A 312 -6.24 15.22 16.22
N ASP A 313 -5.97 14.18 17.04
CA ASP A 313 -7.00 13.24 17.49
C ASP A 313 -7.86 13.79 18.64
N GLY A 314 -7.51 14.95 19.21
CA GLY A 314 -8.16 15.50 20.40
C GLY A 314 -7.90 14.64 21.65
N ARG A 315 -8.59 14.98 22.71
CA ARG A 315 -8.62 14.18 23.94
C ARG A 315 -10.04 13.77 24.30
N GLU A 316 -10.22 12.53 24.70
CA GLU A 316 -11.50 12.05 25.18
C GLU A 316 -11.76 12.59 26.58
N VAL A 317 -12.93 13.18 26.76
CA VAL A 317 -13.43 13.65 28.05
C VAL A 317 -14.69 12.88 28.36
N THR A 318 -14.65 12.12 29.46
CA THR A 318 -15.81 11.37 29.91
C THR A 318 -16.58 12.21 30.92
N THR A 319 -17.82 12.55 30.62
CA THR A 319 -18.74 13.27 31.52
C THR A 319 -19.81 12.32 31.98
N GLN A 320 -20.00 12.22 33.30
CA GLN A 320 -21.08 11.43 33.88
C GLN A 320 -22.40 12.18 33.70
N THR A 321 -23.35 11.62 32.97
CA THR A 321 -24.67 12.22 32.68
C THR A 321 -25.82 11.62 33.50
N GLY A 322 -25.54 10.56 34.28
CA GLY A 322 -26.50 9.90 35.18
C GLY A 322 -25.81 8.88 36.06
N GLU A 323 -26.57 8.19 36.95
CA GLU A 323 -26.01 7.23 37.91
C GLU A 323 -25.17 6.11 37.23
N ASN A 324 -25.53 5.70 35.99
CA ASN A 324 -24.82 4.68 35.22
C ASN A 324 -24.65 5.07 33.74
N SER A 325 -24.74 6.35 33.40
CA SER A 325 -24.61 6.86 32.05
C SER A 325 -23.40 7.77 31.93
N TYR A 326 -22.54 7.51 30.96
CA TYR A 326 -21.38 8.31 30.67
C TYR A 326 -21.45 8.76 29.20
N GLN A 327 -21.14 10.03 28.97
CA GLN A 327 -20.93 10.57 27.62
C GLN A 327 -19.44 10.77 27.40
N ILE A 328 -18.94 10.30 26.28
CA ILE A 328 -17.54 10.50 25.88
C ILE A 328 -17.56 11.52 24.75
N ASP A 329 -16.97 12.68 25.02
CA ASP A 329 -16.82 13.75 24.03
C ASP A 329 -15.34 13.91 23.67
N THR A 330 -15.06 14.14 22.38
CA THR A 330 -13.72 14.48 21.94
C THR A 330 -13.54 15.99 21.96
N VAL A 331 -12.61 16.46 22.78
CA VAL A 331 -12.28 17.89 22.89
C VAL A 331 -10.97 18.16 22.15
N TYR A 332 -10.97 19.18 21.32
CA TYR A 332 -9.81 19.62 20.55
C TYR A 332 -9.27 20.92 21.18
N ASP A 333 -8.09 20.83 21.77
CA ASP A 333 -7.44 21.97 22.41
C ASP A 333 -6.76 22.89 21.37
N ALA A 334 -6.47 22.37 20.18
CA ALA A 334 -5.92 23.11 19.05
C ALA A 334 -6.68 22.81 17.75
N LYS A 335 -6.71 23.80 16.86
CA LYS A 335 -7.23 23.71 15.51
C LYS A 335 -6.12 24.17 14.58
N GLU A 336 -5.38 23.21 14.04
CA GLU A 336 -4.11 23.46 13.39
C GLU A 336 -4.26 23.89 11.93
N LEU A 337 -5.40 23.63 11.31
CA LEU A 337 -5.62 23.87 9.89
C LEU A 337 -6.77 24.88 9.67
N ARG A 338 -6.45 26.00 9.03
CA ARG A 338 -7.41 26.98 8.55
C ARG A 338 -7.77 26.69 7.11
N LEU A 339 -9.05 26.50 6.82
CA LEU A 339 -9.60 26.35 5.47
C LEU A 339 -10.43 27.57 5.12
N THR A 340 -10.15 28.17 3.95
CA THR A 340 -10.86 29.34 3.44
C THR A 340 -11.36 29.05 2.02
N GLY A 341 -12.65 29.13 1.81
CA GLY A 341 -13.26 29.11 0.50
C GLY A 341 -13.60 30.53 0.06
N VAL A 342 -13.29 30.87 -1.19
CA VAL A 342 -13.65 32.15 -1.80
C VAL A 342 -14.30 31.89 -3.15
N ALA A 343 -15.44 32.50 -3.42
CA ALA A 343 -16.08 32.53 -4.73
C ALA A 343 -16.05 33.94 -5.26
N VAL A 344 -15.54 34.14 -6.47
CA VAL A 344 -15.43 35.41 -7.17
C VAL A 344 -16.36 35.39 -8.38
N ARG A 345 -17.33 36.30 -8.42
CA ARG A 345 -18.19 36.52 -9.59
C ARG A 345 -17.47 37.46 -10.55
N VAL A 346 -17.25 37.00 -11.76
CA VAL A 346 -16.50 37.75 -12.78
C VAL A 346 -17.39 37.97 -13.98
N LYS A 347 -17.49 39.24 -14.42
CA LYS A 347 -18.15 39.58 -15.66
C LYS A 347 -17.15 39.57 -16.80
N GLN A 348 -17.41 38.72 -17.80
CA GLN A 348 -16.53 38.55 -18.95
C GLN A 348 -16.77 39.66 -19.99
N THR A 349 -15.85 39.79 -20.92
CA THR A 349 -15.89 40.83 -21.98
C THR A 349 -17.09 40.67 -22.94
N ASP A 350 -17.60 39.45 -23.08
CA ASP A 350 -18.81 39.14 -23.87
C ASP A 350 -20.12 39.44 -23.11
N GLY A 351 -20.04 39.86 -21.85
CA GLY A 351 -21.14 40.17 -20.97
C GLY A 351 -21.66 38.98 -20.17
N THR A 352 -21.15 37.78 -20.37
CA THR A 352 -21.48 36.61 -19.54
C THR A 352 -20.84 36.72 -18.16
N GLU A 353 -21.41 36.04 -17.20
CA GLU A 353 -20.87 35.97 -15.83
C GLU A 353 -20.47 34.55 -15.50
N ARG A 354 -19.37 34.40 -14.79
CA ARG A 354 -18.91 33.12 -14.25
C ARG A 354 -18.45 33.25 -12.82
N TRP A 355 -18.42 32.15 -12.10
CA TRP A 355 -17.83 32.03 -10.79
C TRP A 355 -16.47 31.37 -10.86
N ILE A 356 -15.48 31.90 -10.11
CA ILE A 356 -14.17 31.30 -9.90
C ILE A 356 -14.09 30.96 -8.43
N ILE A 357 -13.82 29.69 -8.14
CA ILE A 357 -13.73 29.17 -6.76
C ILE A 357 -12.27 28.99 -6.38
N PHE A 358 -11.94 29.45 -5.19
CA PHE A 358 -10.67 29.22 -4.52
C PHE A 358 -10.90 28.46 -3.24
N HIS A 359 -10.17 27.36 -3.04
CA HIS A 359 -10.04 26.70 -1.75
C HIS A 359 -8.61 26.83 -1.28
N HIS A 360 -8.42 27.55 -0.17
CA HIS A 360 -7.12 27.82 0.44
C HIS A 360 -7.00 27.08 1.77
N PHE A 361 -5.82 26.58 2.05
CA PHE A 361 -5.45 25.98 3.33
C PHE A 361 -4.23 26.68 3.92
N LEU A 362 -4.21 26.80 5.25
CA LEU A 362 -3.08 27.35 6.01
C LEU A 362 -2.93 26.58 7.31
N TRP A 363 -1.75 26.01 7.52
CA TRP A 363 -1.37 25.47 8.81
C TRP A 363 -1.02 26.60 9.77
N THR A 364 -1.80 26.74 10.82
CA THR A 364 -1.61 27.76 11.88
C THR A 364 -0.56 27.35 12.90
N GLN A 365 -0.18 26.07 12.88
CA GLN A 365 0.90 25.49 13.67
C GLN A 365 1.75 24.59 12.76
N PRO A 366 3.05 24.38 13.06
CA PRO A 366 3.90 23.50 12.25
C PRO A 366 3.34 22.08 12.17
N MET A 367 3.43 21.47 11.00
CA MET A 367 3.04 20.07 10.79
C MET A 367 3.91 19.15 11.62
N ASN A 368 3.28 18.19 12.30
CA ASN A 368 3.99 17.15 13.06
C ASN A 368 4.77 16.19 12.16
N TYR A 369 4.27 15.94 10.98
CA TYR A 369 4.90 15.05 9.99
C TYR A 369 4.76 15.64 8.59
N CYS A 370 5.85 15.61 7.81
CA CYS A 370 5.85 16.06 6.41
C CYS A 370 5.99 14.84 5.51
N GLY A 371 4.87 14.25 5.16
CA GLY A 371 4.74 13.12 4.23
C GLY A 371 4.04 13.55 2.96
N THR A 372 2.97 12.84 2.61
CA THR A 372 2.07 13.20 1.51
C THR A 372 0.87 13.98 2.03
N GLU A 373 0.44 14.95 1.25
CA GLU A 373 -0.74 15.78 1.48
C GLU A 373 -1.62 15.74 0.24
N ALA A 374 -2.92 15.88 0.43
CA ALA A 374 -3.86 15.97 -0.69
C ALA A 374 -5.01 16.94 -0.40
N VAL A 375 -5.43 17.62 -1.44
CA VAL A 375 -6.72 18.30 -1.51
C VAL A 375 -7.60 17.58 -2.52
N GLN A 376 -8.84 17.33 -2.16
CA GLN A 376 -9.83 16.65 -3.01
C GLN A 376 -11.10 17.48 -2.98
N LEU A 377 -11.59 17.88 -4.16
CA LEU A 377 -12.75 18.73 -4.30
C LEU A 377 -13.79 18.03 -5.17
N TRP A 378 -15.04 18.15 -4.78
CA TRP A 378 -16.16 17.61 -5.55
C TRP A 378 -17.43 18.41 -5.32
N PRO A 379 -18.35 18.42 -6.30
CA PRO A 379 -19.72 18.86 -6.09
C PRO A 379 -20.44 17.87 -5.16
N SER A 380 -21.17 18.36 -4.19
CA SER A 380 -21.93 17.52 -3.27
C SER A 380 -23.42 17.76 -3.33
N GLY A 381 -24.19 16.71 -3.18
CA GLY A 381 -25.64 16.76 -3.13
C GLY A 381 -26.29 17.04 -4.48
N GLN A 382 -27.25 17.96 -4.50
CA GLN A 382 -28.02 18.38 -5.70
C GLN A 382 -27.35 19.53 -6.44
N SER A 383 -26.04 19.66 -6.35
CA SER A 383 -25.27 20.76 -6.92
C SER A 383 -25.01 20.48 -8.40
N ASP A 384 -25.56 21.27 -9.28
CA ASP A 384 -25.42 21.15 -10.73
C ASP A 384 -24.30 22.04 -11.28
N TRP A 385 -23.08 21.87 -10.76
CA TRP A 385 -21.91 22.58 -11.26
C TRP A 385 -20.76 21.61 -11.56
N TRP A 386 -19.88 22.01 -12.44
CA TRP A 386 -18.62 21.29 -12.75
C TRP A 386 -17.50 22.29 -13.08
N PRO A 387 -16.25 21.88 -12.95
CA PRO A 387 -15.12 22.71 -13.36
C PRO A 387 -15.19 23.06 -14.85
N ASP A 388 -14.91 24.32 -15.19
CA ASP A 388 -14.87 24.84 -16.55
C ASP A 388 -13.41 25.13 -16.93
N GLY A 389 -12.71 24.11 -17.42
CA GLY A 389 -11.30 24.18 -17.74
C GLY A 389 -10.40 23.55 -16.66
N ASP A 390 -9.11 23.83 -16.81
CA ASP A 390 -8.10 23.25 -15.91
C ASP A 390 -8.08 23.99 -14.56
N ALA A 391 -7.86 23.23 -13.50
CA ALA A 391 -7.61 23.78 -12.20
C ALA A 391 -6.16 24.27 -12.11
N THR A 392 -5.97 25.41 -11.44
CA THR A 392 -4.68 26.01 -11.14
C THR A 392 -4.46 26.03 -9.63
N GLY A 393 -3.25 26.34 -9.21
CA GLY A 393 -2.91 26.46 -7.80
C GLY A 393 -1.45 26.19 -7.53
N ARG A 394 -1.04 26.51 -6.31
CA ARG A 394 0.31 26.27 -5.84
C ARG A 394 0.34 26.06 -4.34
N VAL A 395 1.44 25.51 -3.86
CA VAL A 395 1.75 25.36 -2.45
C VAL A 395 2.90 26.28 -2.07
N LEU A 396 2.87 26.78 -0.85
CA LEU A 396 3.81 27.73 -0.32
C LEU A 396 4.24 27.34 1.09
N CYS A 397 5.46 27.68 1.46
CA CYS A 397 5.93 27.56 2.83
C CYS A 397 7.05 28.60 3.10
N GLU A 398 7.41 28.74 4.36
CA GLU A 398 8.55 29.56 4.76
C GLU A 398 9.68 28.65 5.22
N ARG A 399 10.88 28.95 4.75
CA ARG A 399 12.08 28.24 5.16
C ARG A 399 13.28 29.19 5.11
N ASP A 400 14.08 29.19 6.17
CA ASP A 400 15.28 30.04 6.27
C ASP A 400 15.00 31.52 6.01
N GLY A 401 13.82 32.02 6.40
CA GLY A 401 13.38 33.40 6.21
C GLY A 401 12.95 33.75 4.78
N GLN A 402 12.82 32.78 3.91
CA GLN A 402 12.33 32.95 2.54
C GLN A 402 10.99 32.22 2.34
N THR A 403 10.10 32.90 1.59
CA THR A 403 8.88 32.21 1.09
C THR A 403 9.25 31.39 -0.15
N LEU A 404 9.00 30.11 -0.08
CA LEU A 404 9.15 29.17 -1.18
C LEU A 404 7.78 28.81 -1.76
N THR A 405 7.75 28.53 -3.05
CA THR A 405 6.56 28.06 -3.78
C THR A 405 6.89 26.87 -4.65
N ALA A 406 5.91 25.98 -4.84
CA ALA A 406 5.97 24.87 -5.79
C ALA A 406 4.61 24.63 -6.43
N ALA A 407 4.59 24.12 -7.64
CA ALA A 407 3.39 23.53 -8.22
C ALA A 407 3.02 22.27 -7.45
N TYR A 408 1.75 21.87 -7.49
CA TYR A 408 1.33 20.56 -7.04
C TYR A 408 2.11 19.47 -7.80
N HIS A 409 2.42 18.35 -7.14
CA HIS A 409 2.98 17.19 -7.83
C HIS A 409 2.04 16.68 -8.91
N SER A 410 0.76 16.65 -8.60
CA SER A 410 -0.34 16.43 -9.55
C SER A 410 -1.52 17.32 -9.17
N LEU A 411 -2.14 17.96 -10.14
CA LEU A 411 -3.37 18.72 -9.98
C LEU A 411 -4.23 18.49 -11.22
N GLY A 412 -5.46 18.04 -11.04
CA GLY A 412 -6.37 17.81 -12.15
C GLY A 412 -7.61 17.02 -11.77
N THR A 413 -8.51 16.88 -12.74
CA THR A 413 -9.73 16.09 -12.61
C THR A 413 -9.41 14.60 -12.67
N GLN A 414 -10.06 13.83 -11.82
CA GLN A 414 -9.93 12.39 -11.74
C GLN A 414 -11.32 11.76 -11.71
N ASP A 415 -11.55 10.84 -12.65
CA ASP A 415 -12.77 10.03 -12.64
C ASP A 415 -12.62 8.95 -11.56
N THR A 416 -13.47 8.99 -10.55
CA THR A 416 -13.55 7.95 -9.55
C THR A 416 -14.76 7.08 -9.78
N PHE A 417 -14.54 5.77 -9.84
CA PHE A 417 -15.59 4.78 -9.96
C PHE A 417 -15.78 4.09 -8.62
N THR A 418 -16.92 4.27 -7.99
CA THR A 418 -17.31 3.50 -6.80
C THR A 418 -18.29 2.42 -7.23
N THR A 419 -17.97 1.17 -6.94
CA THR A 419 -18.88 0.05 -7.17
C THR A 419 -19.40 -0.43 -5.82
N ASP A 420 -20.72 -0.45 -5.67
CA ASP A 420 -21.36 -0.96 -4.46
C ASP A 420 -21.27 -2.50 -4.37
N PHE A 421 -21.69 -3.04 -3.22
CA PHE A 421 -21.72 -4.50 -3.00
C PHE A 421 -22.60 -5.26 -4.00
N PHE A 422 -23.57 -4.59 -4.63
CA PHE A 422 -24.48 -5.17 -5.62
C PHE A 422 -23.98 -5.03 -7.06
N GLY A 423 -22.81 -4.41 -7.27
CA GLY A 423 -22.21 -4.25 -8.60
C GLY A 423 -22.67 -2.99 -9.35
N ASN A 424 -23.40 -2.07 -8.70
CA ASN A 424 -23.75 -0.80 -9.31
C ASN A 424 -22.54 0.12 -9.27
N SER A 425 -22.10 0.61 -10.42
CA SER A 425 -20.98 1.53 -10.52
C SER A 425 -21.50 2.96 -10.65
N GLN A 426 -21.03 3.84 -9.78
CA GLN A 426 -21.26 5.28 -9.84
C GLN A 426 -19.94 5.97 -10.17
N SER A 427 -19.92 6.75 -11.24
CA SER A 427 -18.80 7.63 -11.55
C SER A 427 -18.99 8.99 -10.91
N SER A 428 -17.95 9.55 -10.34
CA SER A 428 -17.90 10.94 -9.89
C SER A 428 -16.60 11.59 -10.39
N ILE A 429 -16.72 12.83 -10.83
CA ILE A 429 -15.55 13.63 -11.21
C ILE A 429 -15.08 14.36 -9.96
N ASN A 430 -13.86 14.11 -9.55
CA ASN A 430 -13.20 14.80 -8.45
C ASN A 430 -12.02 15.57 -8.98
N LEU A 431 -11.78 16.76 -8.43
CA LEU A 431 -10.57 17.51 -8.65
C LEU A 431 -9.60 17.19 -7.51
N THR A 432 -8.43 16.66 -7.82
CA THR A 432 -7.44 16.26 -6.82
C THR A 432 -6.13 17.00 -7.01
N GLY A 433 -5.54 17.46 -5.90
CA GLY A 433 -4.19 18.01 -5.85
C GLY A 433 -3.36 17.25 -4.82
N ALA A 434 -2.23 16.69 -5.25
CA ALA A 434 -1.30 15.95 -4.38
C ALA A 434 0.03 16.70 -4.28
N PHE A 435 0.61 16.73 -3.07
CA PHE A 435 1.85 17.45 -2.81
C PHE A 435 2.55 16.93 -1.54
N SER A 436 3.75 17.42 -1.28
CA SER A 436 4.48 17.22 -0.03
C SER A 436 5.16 18.52 0.40
N MET A 437 5.17 18.79 1.69
CA MET A 437 5.85 19.96 2.26
C MET A 437 7.28 19.63 2.66
N PRO A 438 8.23 20.59 2.56
CA PRO A 438 9.60 20.39 3.01
C PRO A 438 9.64 20.21 4.53
N ARG A 439 10.48 19.28 4.99
CA ARG A 439 10.71 19.11 6.44
C ARG A 439 11.32 20.36 7.05
N GLY A 440 10.78 20.78 8.19
CA GLY A 440 11.26 21.97 8.92
C GLY A 440 10.88 23.30 8.26
N SER A 441 9.90 23.32 7.35
CA SER A 441 9.27 24.55 6.89
C SER A 441 8.18 24.98 7.87
N GLU A 442 7.85 26.27 7.81
CA GLU A 442 6.80 26.92 8.59
C GLU A 442 5.77 27.58 7.66
N ASN A 443 4.64 28.01 8.20
CA ASN A 443 3.58 28.68 7.45
C ASN A 443 3.18 27.92 6.17
N GLN A 444 3.03 26.59 6.29
CA GLN A 444 2.64 25.73 5.19
C GLN A 444 1.22 26.07 4.75
N ARG A 445 1.06 26.40 3.46
CA ARG A 445 -0.20 26.85 2.90
C ARG A 445 -0.26 26.59 1.41
N GLY A 446 -1.41 26.77 0.83
CA GLY A 446 -1.60 26.62 -0.60
C GLY A 446 -3.06 26.82 -0.99
N TYR A 447 -3.33 26.80 -2.27
CA TYR A 447 -4.68 26.93 -2.77
C TYR A 447 -4.88 26.15 -4.07
N VAL A 448 -6.15 25.85 -4.35
CA VAL A 448 -6.61 25.39 -5.65
C VAL A 448 -7.63 26.39 -6.15
N CYS A 449 -7.53 26.74 -7.43
CA CYS A 449 -8.42 27.67 -8.13
C CYS A 449 -9.00 26.99 -9.36
N PHE A 450 -10.29 27.15 -9.59
CA PHE A 450 -10.97 26.66 -10.79
C PHE A 450 -12.22 27.49 -11.08
N PRO A 451 -12.47 27.79 -12.35
CA PRO A 451 -13.76 28.34 -12.77
C PRO A 451 -14.82 27.24 -12.78
N ILE A 452 -16.07 27.61 -12.61
CA ILE A 452 -17.20 26.68 -12.67
C ILE A 452 -18.23 27.10 -13.71
N GLN A 453 -18.83 26.07 -14.31
CA GLN A 453 -20.09 26.21 -15.03
C GLN A 453 -21.23 25.67 -14.18
N THR A 454 -22.40 26.29 -14.31
CA THR A 454 -23.64 25.86 -13.67
C THR A 454 -24.66 25.45 -14.73
N ALA A 455 -25.42 24.38 -14.45
CA ALA A 455 -26.40 23.86 -15.39
C ALA A 455 -27.62 24.81 -15.58
N GLN A 456 -27.91 25.61 -14.57
CA GLN A 456 -29.08 26.54 -14.54
C GLN A 456 -28.72 27.85 -13.86
N GLU A 457 -29.43 28.93 -14.15
CA GLU A 457 -29.20 30.25 -13.55
C GLU A 457 -29.41 30.27 -12.03
N ASP A 458 -30.33 29.44 -11.50
CA ASP A 458 -30.64 29.34 -10.06
C ASP A 458 -29.89 28.21 -9.35
N THR A 459 -28.64 28.00 -9.70
CA THR A 459 -27.86 26.86 -9.16
C THR A 459 -27.32 27.13 -7.75
N PHE A 460 -27.66 26.24 -6.84
CA PHE A 460 -27.00 26.14 -5.55
C PHE A 460 -25.61 25.50 -5.74
N VAL A 461 -24.57 26.26 -5.44
CA VAL A 461 -23.19 25.77 -5.49
C VAL A 461 -22.79 25.24 -4.12
N ASN A 462 -22.47 23.95 -4.07
CA ASN A 462 -21.99 23.25 -2.87
C ASN A 462 -20.62 22.63 -3.18
N SER A 463 -19.56 23.42 -3.00
CA SER A 463 -18.19 23.01 -3.28
C SER A 463 -17.55 22.47 -2.01
N TRP A 464 -17.39 21.15 -1.94
CA TRP A 464 -16.71 20.46 -0.85
C TRP A 464 -15.22 20.30 -1.12
N VAL A 465 -14.45 20.41 -0.06
CA VAL A 465 -13.03 20.10 -0.06
C VAL A 465 -12.69 19.19 1.12
N ASN A 466 -11.97 18.12 0.84
CA ASN A 466 -11.21 17.35 1.81
C ASN A 466 -9.76 17.79 1.76
N TYR A 467 -9.21 18.10 2.92
CA TYR A 467 -7.78 18.16 3.12
C TYR A 467 -7.33 16.90 3.87
N THR A 468 -6.45 16.12 3.27
CA THR A 468 -5.93 14.89 3.88
C THR A 468 -4.46 15.05 4.19
N HIS A 469 -4.12 14.91 5.47
CA HIS A 469 -2.77 14.97 6.02
C HIS A 469 -2.28 13.60 6.42
N GLN A 470 -1.03 13.27 6.09
CA GLN A 470 -0.37 12.06 6.57
C GLN A 470 0.24 12.30 7.96
N ASN A 471 -0.28 11.61 8.99
CA ASN A 471 0.16 11.76 10.38
C ASN A 471 1.44 10.98 10.70
N THR A 472 1.73 9.90 9.99
CA THR A 472 2.84 8.99 10.31
C THR A 472 3.38 8.27 9.08
N TRP A 473 4.66 7.92 9.16
CA TRP A 473 5.30 7.02 8.20
C TRP A 473 4.98 5.53 8.46
N ALA A 474 4.51 5.20 9.66
CA ALA A 474 4.32 3.82 10.13
C ALA A 474 3.09 3.16 9.52
N GLN A 475 3.11 2.97 8.21
CA GLN A 475 2.11 2.22 7.45
C GLN A 475 2.79 1.25 6.48
N TYR A 476 2.17 0.07 6.29
CA TYR A 476 2.65 -0.92 5.33
C TYR A 476 1.46 -1.67 4.70
N PRO A 477 1.34 -1.71 3.37
CA PRO A 477 2.13 -0.93 2.40
C PRO A 477 1.95 0.58 2.59
N ALA A 478 2.92 1.37 2.12
CA ALA A 478 2.82 2.82 2.09
C ALA A 478 1.68 3.22 1.14
N ARG A 479 0.91 4.21 1.55
CA ARG A 479 -0.15 4.82 0.74
C ARG A 479 0.05 6.32 0.74
N THR A 480 -0.59 6.99 -0.20
CA THR A 480 -0.57 8.44 -0.30
C THR A 480 -1.82 9.07 0.32
N ALA A 481 -1.74 10.35 0.65
CA ALA A 481 -2.91 11.10 1.09
C ALA A 481 -3.98 11.19 -0.02
N GLY A 482 -3.56 11.17 -1.30
CA GLY A 482 -4.46 11.17 -2.45
C GLY A 482 -5.34 9.92 -2.55
N ASP A 483 -4.85 8.78 -2.06
CA ASP A 483 -5.60 7.51 -2.03
C ASP A 483 -6.53 7.39 -0.82
N SER A 484 -6.48 8.36 0.11
CA SER A 484 -7.22 8.35 1.38
C SER A 484 -8.25 9.47 1.41
N MET A 485 -9.52 9.15 1.18
CA MET A 485 -10.63 10.11 1.30
C MET A 485 -11.17 10.23 2.74
N TRP A 486 -10.75 9.34 3.65
CA TRP A 486 -11.25 9.24 5.02
C TRP A 486 -10.12 9.11 6.02
N SER A 487 -10.35 9.61 7.22
CA SER A 487 -9.39 9.45 8.31
C SER A 487 -9.12 7.98 8.64
N SER A 488 -7.85 7.68 8.89
CA SER A 488 -7.37 6.36 9.33
C SER A 488 -6.28 6.56 10.38
N SER A 489 -5.65 5.49 10.84
CA SER A 489 -4.50 5.60 11.76
C SER A 489 -3.31 6.35 11.17
N ALA A 490 -3.15 6.33 9.83
CA ALA A 490 -2.05 6.98 9.14
C ALA A 490 -2.39 8.35 8.55
N PHE A 491 -3.67 8.61 8.31
CA PHE A 491 -4.15 9.84 7.66
C PHE A 491 -5.27 10.49 8.46
N LYS A 492 -5.25 11.82 8.48
CA LYS A 492 -6.34 12.63 9.01
C LYS A 492 -6.96 13.43 7.90
N THR A 493 -8.26 13.25 7.69
CA THR A 493 -9.02 14.00 6.68
C THR A 493 -9.97 14.95 7.39
N VAL A 494 -9.92 16.21 6.99
CA VAL A 494 -10.85 17.24 7.45
C VAL A 494 -11.63 17.79 6.27
N GLN A 495 -12.89 18.11 6.50
CA GLN A 495 -13.81 18.57 5.46
C GLN A 495 -14.22 20.01 5.69
N PHE A 496 -14.41 20.71 4.58
CA PHE A 496 -14.94 22.06 4.55
C PHE A 496 -15.83 22.22 3.31
N ALA A 497 -16.85 23.09 3.39
CA ALA A 497 -17.72 23.39 2.28
C ALA A 497 -17.89 24.90 2.09
N LEU A 498 -17.78 25.32 0.85
CA LEU A 498 -18.22 26.65 0.40
C LEU A 498 -19.58 26.50 -0.27
N GLN A 499 -20.61 27.09 0.33
CA GLN A 499 -22.00 26.91 -0.09
C GLN A 499 -22.65 28.28 -0.35
N PHE A 500 -23.12 28.48 -1.57
CA PHE A 500 -23.75 29.73 -1.98
C PHE A 500 -24.77 29.55 -3.10
N ASP A 501 -25.71 30.47 -3.19
CA ASP A 501 -26.59 30.63 -4.30
C ASP A 501 -25.89 31.45 -5.40
N ALA A 502 -25.71 30.87 -6.58
CA ALA A 502 -24.96 31.51 -7.67
C ALA A 502 -25.73 32.66 -8.31
N ALA A 503 -27.07 32.60 -8.35
CA ALA A 503 -27.93 33.66 -8.93
C ALA A 503 -27.99 34.87 -7.98
N GLU A 504 -28.37 34.63 -6.72
CA GLU A 504 -28.52 35.68 -5.73
C GLU A 504 -27.17 36.20 -5.20
N GLY A 505 -26.09 35.47 -5.40
CA GLY A 505 -24.78 35.83 -4.92
C GLY A 505 -24.73 35.94 -3.39
N ARG A 506 -25.33 34.99 -2.67
CA ARG A 506 -25.33 34.98 -1.21
C ARG A 506 -24.91 33.62 -0.65
N MET A 507 -24.23 33.69 0.50
CA MET A 507 -23.88 32.47 1.24
C MET A 507 -25.15 31.78 1.74
N VAL A 508 -25.13 30.44 1.67
CA VAL A 508 -26.17 29.57 2.25
C VAL A 508 -25.51 28.79 3.40
N TYR A 509 -26.14 28.84 4.57
CA TYR A 509 -25.64 28.20 5.81
C TYR A 509 -26.53 27.03 6.20
#